data_432e5c8c859b6b6b4e17f296c6aa007c
#
_entry.id   432e5c8c859b6b6b4e17f296c6aa007c
#
_cell.length_a   1.000
_cell.length_b   1.000
_cell.length_c   1.000
_cell.angle_alpha   90.00
_cell.angle_beta   90.00
_cell.angle_gamma   90.00
#
_symmetry.space_group_name_H-M   'P 1'
#
loop_
_entity.id
_entity.type
_entity.pdbx_description
1 polymer ?
#
loop_
_entity_poly.entity_id
_entity_poly.type
_entity_poly.pdbx_seq_one_letter_code
_entity_poly.pdbx_strand_id
1 'polypeptide(L)'
;MCPEHRSAPRDSSEELHSPSQHPAAMTWDPVLAQTAKTWARNCWFEHNKELHHPHKLHPNFTSLGENIWTGSLPIFSVSSAITNWYSEIQYYDFKTRNCNNVCGHYTQVVWADTYKVGCAVQYCSAVVTGANTITNAAHFICNYGPAGNYRGSWPYNKGSTCTACSPNDKCLDNLCANPQRDQTTRYYSIVYPDWPIYSRNIYLSRFLIVSPPVIILIALITILVKHR
;
A
#
# COMPACT_ATOMS: atom_id res chain seq x y z
N MET A 1 -5.18 1.45 9.13
CA MET A 1 -3.73 1.32 9.30
C MET A 1 -3.17 0.90 7.95
N CYS A 2 -2.36 1.73 7.32
CA CYS A 2 -1.66 1.33 6.10
C CYS A 2 -0.54 0.39 6.54
N PRO A 3 -0.39 -0.82 6.00
CA PRO A 3 0.78 -1.64 6.30
C PRO A 3 2.01 -0.90 5.81
N GLU A 4 3.07 -0.96 6.58
CA GLU A 4 4.37 -0.42 6.26
C GLU A 4 4.86 -1.03 4.94
N HIS A 5 4.68 -0.29 3.85
CA HIS A 5 4.98 -0.80 2.51
C HIS A 5 6.48 -0.98 2.26
N ARG A 6 7.34 -0.46 3.14
CA ARG A 6 8.81 -0.59 3.05
C ARG A 6 9.50 -1.19 4.26
N SER A 7 8.79 -1.51 5.32
CA SER A 7 9.38 -2.35 6.35
C SER A 7 9.34 -3.81 5.88
N ALA A 8 10.30 -4.18 5.03
CA ALA A 8 10.60 -5.59 4.80
C ALA A 8 10.97 -6.25 6.15
N PRO A 9 10.56 -7.49 6.39
CA PRO A 9 10.99 -8.22 7.58
C PRO A 9 12.51 -8.16 7.65
N ARG A 10 13.06 -7.83 8.83
CA ARG A 10 14.48 -8.00 9.09
C ARG A 10 14.77 -9.50 9.09
N ASP A 11 15.19 -9.99 7.95
CA ASP A 11 15.72 -11.34 7.86
C ASP A 11 17.21 -11.29 8.20
N SER A 12 17.63 -12.22 9.06
CA SER A 12 18.98 -12.36 9.58
C SER A 12 19.99 -12.97 8.60
N SER A 13 19.75 -12.85 7.29
CA SER A 13 20.70 -13.25 6.25
C SER A 13 21.43 -12.02 5.70
N GLU A 14 22.52 -11.65 6.35
CA GLU A 14 23.33 -10.45 6.11
C GLU A 14 24.03 -10.35 4.74
N GLU A 15 23.78 -11.24 3.76
CA GLU A 15 24.58 -11.26 2.51
C GLU A 15 23.84 -10.91 1.22
N LEU A 16 22.54 -10.64 1.22
CA LEU A 16 21.79 -10.49 -0.05
C LEU A 16 21.40 -9.07 -0.45
N HIS A 17 21.56 -8.06 0.39
CA HIS A 17 21.11 -6.70 0.08
C HIS A 17 22.18 -5.66 0.39
N SER A 18 22.90 -5.23 -0.65
CA SER A 18 23.59 -3.94 -0.54
C SER A 18 22.56 -2.86 -0.25
N PRO A 19 22.72 -2.06 0.83
CA PRO A 19 21.79 -1.00 1.16
C PRO A 19 21.65 -0.02 0.00
N SER A 20 20.44 0.50 -0.22
CA SER A 20 20.19 1.57 -1.18
C SER A 20 20.70 2.91 -0.63
N GLN A 21 21.35 3.70 -1.46
CA GLN A 21 21.90 5.00 -1.04
C GLN A 21 20.83 6.05 -0.74
N HIS A 22 19.66 5.98 -1.39
CA HIS A 22 18.64 7.04 -1.32
C HIS A 22 17.19 6.55 -1.53
N PRO A 23 16.72 5.49 -0.87
CA PRO A 23 15.32 5.14 -0.99
C PRO A 23 14.48 6.22 -0.32
N ALA A 24 13.55 6.82 -1.07
CA ALA A 24 12.60 7.75 -0.48
C ALA A 24 11.64 7.04 0.48
N ALA A 25 11.27 7.69 1.57
CA ALA A 25 10.18 7.21 2.42
C ALA A 25 8.89 7.21 1.61
N MET A 26 8.21 6.05 1.55
CA MET A 26 6.97 5.91 0.80
C MET A 26 5.78 6.23 1.69
N THR A 27 4.95 7.17 1.27
CA THR A 27 3.79 7.63 2.03
C THR A 27 2.50 7.42 1.26
N TRP A 28 1.39 7.29 2.00
CA TRP A 28 0.08 7.06 1.40
C TRP A 28 -0.43 8.28 0.64
N ASP A 29 -0.99 8.01 -0.55
CA ASP A 29 -1.66 9.00 -1.38
C ASP A 29 -3.10 8.56 -1.72
N PRO A 30 -4.13 9.33 -1.33
CA PRO A 30 -5.52 8.95 -1.56
C PRO A 30 -5.93 9.02 -3.04
N VAL A 31 -5.28 9.84 -3.86
CA VAL A 31 -5.59 9.92 -5.30
C VAL A 31 -5.09 8.65 -5.99
N LEU A 32 -3.88 8.18 -5.66
CA LEU A 32 -3.36 6.90 -6.15
C LEU A 32 -4.25 5.74 -5.71
N ALA A 33 -4.71 5.74 -4.46
CA ALA A 33 -5.62 4.71 -3.96
C ALA A 33 -6.98 4.73 -4.68
N GLN A 34 -7.51 5.91 -5.00
CA GLN A 34 -8.73 6.03 -5.80
C GLN A 34 -8.53 5.55 -7.24
N THR A 35 -7.38 5.83 -7.84
CA THR A 35 -6.99 5.32 -9.16
C THR A 35 -6.95 3.79 -9.14
N ALA A 36 -6.27 3.19 -8.17
CA ALA A 36 -6.22 1.75 -7.97
C ALA A 36 -7.62 1.14 -7.79
N LYS A 37 -8.46 1.76 -6.96
CA LYS A 37 -9.84 1.31 -6.70
C LYS A 37 -10.69 1.33 -7.97
N THR A 38 -10.58 2.41 -8.76
CA THR A 38 -11.35 2.57 -9.99
C THR A 38 -10.99 1.51 -11.00
N TRP A 39 -9.70 1.21 -11.17
CA TRP A 39 -9.25 0.18 -12.10
C TRP A 39 -9.59 -1.23 -11.60
N ALA A 40 -9.37 -1.52 -10.31
CA ALA A 40 -9.63 -2.82 -9.72
C ALA A 40 -11.10 -3.29 -9.87
N ARG A 41 -12.07 -2.37 -9.93
CA ARG A 41 -13.50 -2.66 -10.14
C ARG A 41 -13.81 -3.41 -11.44
N ASN A 42 -12.93 -3.30 -12.43
CA ASN A 42 -13.09 -4.02 -13.68
C ASN A 42 -12.84 -5.52 -13.54
N CYS A 43 -12.15 -5.97 -12.48
CA CYS A 43 -11.75 -7.35 -12.28
C CYS A 43 -10.92 -7.92 -13.44
N TRP A 44 -10.12 -7.08 -14.10
CA TRP A 44 -9.23 -7.44 -15.19
C TRP A 44 -7.80 -7.58 -14.69
N PHE A 45 -7.16 -8.71 -14.99
CA PHE A 45 -5.75 -8.91 -14.71
C PHE A 45 -4.88 -8.27 -15.79
N GLU A 46 -5.03 -6.97 -15.94
CA GLU A 46 -4.31 -6.12 -16.90
C GLU A 46 -3.95 -4.80 -16.25
N HIS A 47 -2.81 -4.23 -16.66
CA HIS A 47 -2.44 -2.89 -16.24
C HIS A 47 -3.39 -1.82 -16.79
N ASN A 48 -3.57 -0.77 -15.99
CA ASN A 48 -4.35 0.38 -16.40
C ASN A 48 -3.66 1.09 -17.58
N LYS A 49 -4.37 1.18 -18.70
CA LYS A 49 -3.85 1.75 -19.96
C LYS A 49 -3.54 3.24 -19.88
N GLU A 50 -4.07 3.91 -18.86
CA GLU A 50 -3.94 5.36 -18.68
C GLU A 50 -2.73 5.77 -17.81
N LEU A 51 -1.97 4.81 -17.28
CA LEU A 51 -0.87 5.06 -16.35
C LEU A 51 0.20 6.03 -16.88
N HIS A 52 0.40 6.06 -18.19
CA HIS A 52 1.42 6.87 -18.84
C HIS A 52 0.86 8.13 -19.53
N HIS A 53 -0.44 8.43 -19.35
CA HIS A 53 -1.01 9.68 -19.83
C HIS A 53 -0.73 10.80 -18.82
N PRO A 54 0.04 11.84 -19.21
CA PRO A 54 0.47 12.87 -18.29
C PRO A 54 -0.70 13.53 -17.57
N HIS A 55 -0.63 13.58 -16.23
CA HIS A 55 -1.59 14.23 -15.33
C HIS A 55 -3.05 13.75 -15.43
N LYS A 56 -3.31 12.62 -16.13
CA LYS A 56 -4.68 12.11 -16.31
C LYS A 56 -5.21 11.44 -15.05
N LEU A 57 -4.37 10.64 -14.39
CA LEU A 57 -4.76 9.86 -13.21
C LEU A 57 -4.31 10.52 -11.90
N HIS A 58 -3.35 11.43 -11.95
CA HIS A 58 -2.85 12.16 -10.79
C HIS A 58 -2.35 13.56 -11.18
N PRO A 59 -2.73 14.63 -10.46
CA PRO A 59 -2.39 16.00 -10.86
C PRO A 59 -0.88 16.30 -10.84
N ASN A 60 -0.13 15.64 -9.95
CA ASN A 60 1.29 15.93 -9.72
C ASN A 60 2.24 14.97 -10.44
N PHE A 61 1.76 13.86 -11.00
CA PHE A 61 2.60 12.86 -11.65
C PHE A 61 2.26 12.71 -13.13
N THR A 62 3.30 12.72 -13.96
CA THR A 62 3.17 12.53 -15.41
C THR A 62 3.00 11.06 -15.78
N SER A 63 3.43 10.15 -14.91
CA SER A 63 3.33 8.71 -15.10
C SER A 63 3.23 8.01 -13.74
N LEU A 64 2.43 6.96 -13.68
CA LEU A 64 2.25 6.14 -12.49
C LEU A 64 2.78 4.74 -12.72
N GLY A 65 3.34 4.15 -11.66
CA GLY A 65 3.62 2.74 -11.58
C GLY A 65 2.42 1.95 -11.07
N GLU A 66 2.42 0.64 -11.31
CA GLU A 66 1.34 -0.23 -10.84
C GLU A 66 1.85 -1.64 -10.56
N ASN A 67 1.43 -2.19 -9.42
CA ASN A 67 1.56 -3.61 -9.12
C ASN A 67 0.18 -4.21 -8.95
N ILE A 68 -0.03 -5.39 -9.53
CA ILE A 68 -1.28 -6.16 -9.45
C ILE A 68 -1.02 -7.51 -8.80
N TRP A 69 -1.84 -7.85 -7.82
CA TRP A 69 -1.93 -9.19 -7.25
C TRP A 69 -3.35 -9.70 -7.36
N THR A 70 -3.51 -10.96 -7.77
CA THR A 70 -4.81 -11.63 -7.82
C THR A 70 -4.68 -13.04 -7.29
N GLY A 71 -5.57 -13.42 -6.43
CA GLY A 71 -5.61 -14.75 -5.85
C GLY A 71 -6.94 -15.05 -5.16
N SER A 72 -7.11 -16.29 -4.71
CA SER A 72 -8.29 -16.71 -3.97
C SER A 72 -8.44 -15.88 -2.68
N LEU A 73 -9.67 -15.45 -2.38
CA LEU A 73 -9.99 -14.61 -1.23
C LEU A 73 -9.50 -15.17 0.12
N PRO A 74 -9.61 -16.48 0.43
CA PRO A 74 -9.16 -17.01 1.71
C PRO A 74 -7.66 -16.88 1.98
N ILE A 75 -6.83 -16.77 0.94
CA ILE A 75 -5.37 -16.62 1.09
C ILE A 75 -4.90 -15.17 0.97
N PHE A 76 -5.82 -14.24 0.70
CA PHE A 76 -5.45 -12.85 0.56
C PHE A 76 -5.10 -12.20 1.89
N SER A 77 -3.95 -11.60 1.94
CA SER A 77 -3.63 -10.52 2.88
C SER A 77 -2.75 -9.49 2.17
N VAL A 78 -2.83 -8.25 2.59
CA VAL A 78 -1.98 -7.19 2.04
C VAL A 78 -0.50 -7.54 2.21
N SER A 79 -0.13 -8.06 3.38
CA SER A 79 1.24 -8.50 3.66
C SER A 79 1.69 -9.60 2.71
N SER A 80 0.87 -10.63 2.47
CA SER A 80 1.20 -11.71 1.53
C SER A 80 1.39 -11.20 0.11
N ALA A 81 0.55 -10.29 -0.36
CA ALA A 81 0.67 -9.72 -1.70
C ALA A 81 1.98 -8.93 -1.86
N ILE A 82 2.32 -8.09 -0.87
CA ILE A 82 3.58 -7.32 -0.87
C ILE A 82 4.79 -8.25 -0.76
N THR A 83 4.72 -9.28 0.08
CA THR A 83 5.79 -10.29 0.20
C THR A 83 6.00 -11.03 -1.12
N ASN A 84 4.92 -11.38 -1.84
CA ASN A 84 5.04 -12.01 -3.16
C ASN A 84 5.76 -11.09 -4.15
N TRP A 85 5.39 -9.81 -4.21
CA TRP A 85 6.08 -8.84 -5.07
C TRP A 85 7.56 -8.67 -4.69
N TYR A 86 7.85 -8.61 -3.37
CA TYR A 86 9.22 -8.49 -2.90
C TYR A 86 10.06 -9.75 -3.17
N SER A 87 9.46 -10.94 -3.09
CA SER A 87 10.15 -12.20 -3.32
C SER A 87 10.71 -12.36 -4.75
N GLU A 88 10.24 -11.55 -5.70
CA GLU A 88 10.78 -11.52 -7.06
C GLU A 88 12.22 -11.03 -7.13
N ILE A 89 12.78 -10.48 -6.02
CA ILE A 89 14.19 -10.11 -5.89
C ILE A 89 15.12 -11.26 -6.30
N GLN A 90 14.74 -12.51 -6.05
CA GLN A 90 15.50 -13.69 -6.43
C GLN A 90 15.71 -13.83 -7.95
N TYR A 91 14.89 -13.16 -8.75
CA TYR A 91 14.95 -13.18 -10.21
C TYR A 91 15.62 -11.94 -10.80
N TYR A 92 15.92 -10.92 -9.98
CA TYR A 92 16.51 -9.66 -10.44
C TYR A 92 18.04 -9.68 -10.32
N ASP A 93 18.73 -9.58 -11.45
CA ASP A 93 20.17 -9.32 -11.45
C ASP A 93 20.44 -7.82 -11.50
N PHE A 94 20.85 -7.28 -10.37
CA PHE A 94 21.18 -5.85 -10.25
C PHE A 94 22.31 -5.41 -11.17
N LYS A 95 23.31 -6.28 -11.43
CA LYS A 95 24.51 -5.92 -12.20
C LYS A 95 24.18 -5.74 -13.68
N THR A 96 23.36 -6.64 -14.23
CA THR A 96 22.93 -6.61 -15.63
C THR A 96 21.60 -5.90 -15.84
N ARG A 97 20.85 -5.63 -14.76
CA ARG A 97 19.47 -5.10 -14.76
C ARG A 97 18.47 -6.02 -15.44
N ASN A 98 18.78 -7.27 -15.52
CA ASN A 98 17.94 -8.28 -16.17
C ASN A 98 17.13 -9.07 -15.14
N CYS A 99 15.96 -9.50 -15.59
CA CYS A 99 15.14 -10.47 -14.88
C CYS A 99 15.28 -11.82 -15.59
N ASN A 100 15.58 -12.89 -14.84
CA ASN A 100 15.52 -14.25 -15.38
C ASN A 100 14.13 -14.89 -15.25
N ASN A 101 13.20 -14.17 -14.59
CA ASN A 101 11.76 -14.43 -14.52
C ASN A 101 11.06 -13.07 -14.31
N VAL A 102 9.79 -13.06 -13.84
CA VAL A 102 9.12 -11.81 -13.46
C VAL A 102 9.83 -11.17 -12.27
N CYS A 103 10.19 -9.89 -12.37
CA CYS A 103 10.77 -9.12 -11.27
C CYS A 103 10.29 -7.64 -11.25
N GLY A 104 9.34 -7.29 -12.12
CA GLY A 104 8.85 -5.91 -12.25
C GLY A 104 8.11 -5.42 -11.01
N HIS A 105 7.45 -6.30 -10.27
CA HIS A 105 6.79 -5.92 -9.02
C HIS A 105 7.82 -5.55 -7.94
N TYR A 106 8.88 -6.37 -7.79
CA TYR A 106 9.98 -6.07 -6.89
C TYR A 106 10.65 -4.75 -7.21
N THR A 107 11.04 -4.54 -8.48
CA THR A 107 11.76 -3.32 -8.85
C THR A 107 10.92 -2.07 -8.66
N GLN A 108 9.59 -2.13 -8.85
CA GLN A 108 8.69 -1.02 -8.51
C GLN A 108 8.61 -0.77 -7.00
N VAL A 109 8.48 -1.82 -6.19
CA VAL A 109 8.40 -1.67 -4.71
C VAL A 109 9.65 -0.99 -4.15
N VAL A 110 10.83 -1.29 -4.71
CA VAL A 110 12.11 -0.74 -4.22
C VAL A 110 12.61 0.46 -5.01
N TRP A 111 11.80 1.01 -5.93
CA TRP A 111 12.20 2.14 -6.76
C TRP A 111 12.48 3.39 -5.92
N ALA A 112 13.73 3.86 -5.98
CA ALA A 112 14.22 4.88 -5.06
C ALA A 112 13.50 6.23 -5.17
N ASP A 113 13.12 6.62 -6.39
CA ASP A 113 12.47 7.91 -6.66
C ASP A 113 10.95 7.88 -6.42
N THR A 114 10.36 6.69 -6.24
CA THR A 114 8.93 6.55 -5.90
C THR A 114 8.72 6.85 -4.41
N TYR A 115 7.89 7.85 -4.09
CA TYR A 115 7.65 8.27 -2.71
C TYR A 115 6.16 8.30 -2.31
N LYS A 116 5.25 8.03 -3.24
CA LYS A 116 3.81 7.92 -2.97
C LYS A 116 3.27 6.56 -3.41
N VAL A 117 2.35 6.02 -2.62
CA VAL A 117 1.64 4.78 -2.92
C VAL A 117 0.19 4.90 -2.51
N GLY A 118 -0.70 4.31 -3.31
CA GLY A 118 -2.10 4.15 -2.96
C GLY A 118 -2.61 2.82 -3.49
N CYS A 119 -3.26 2.04 -2.63
CA CYS A 119 -3.70 0.69 -2.96
C CYS A 119 -5.20 0.52 -2.74
N ALA A 120 -5.78 -0.46 -3.45
CA ALA A 120 -7.14 -0.90 -3.24
C ALA A 120 -7.27 -2.39 -3.48
N VAL A 121 -8.22 -3.02 -2.79
CA VAL A 121 -8.65 -4.39 -3.05
C VAL A 121 -10.08 -4.39 -3.56
N GLN A 122 -10.35 -5.18 -4.59
CA GLN A 122 -11.67 -5.48 -5.12
C GLN A 122 -11.94 -6.97 -4.97
N TYR A 123 -13.11 -7.31 -4.46
CA TYR A 123 -13.60 -8.68 -4.46
C TYR A 123 -14.32 -8.94 -5.77
N CYS A 124 -13.82 -9.92 -6.52
CA CYS A 124 -14.31 -10.28 -7.83
C CYS A 124 -14.93 -11.68 -7.80
N SER A 125 -16.07 -11.88 -8.44
CA SER A 125 -16.63 -13.22 -8.62
C SER A 125 -15.71 -14.12 -9.42
N ALA A 126 -15.02 -13.54 -10.41
CA ALA A 126 -13.99 -14.20 -11.20
C ALA A 126 -13.00 -13.18 -11.75
N VAL A 127 -11.73 -13.58 -11.88
CA VAL A 127 -10.68 -12.86 -12.61
C VAL A 127 -9.99 -13.83 -13.55
N VAL A 128 -9.90 -13.47 -14.82
CA VAL A 128 -9.18 -14.26 -15.83
C VAL A 128 -7.71 -13.85 -15.84
N THR A 129 -6.80 -14.82 -15.63
CA THR A 129 -5.35 -14.63 -15.61
C THR A 129 -4.72 -15.49 -16.71
N GLY A 130 -4.65 -14.95 -17.93
CA GLY A 130 -4.21 -15.75 -19.09
C GLY A 130 -5.15 -16.91 -19.37
N ALA A 131 -4.65 -18.16 -19.23
CA ALA A 131 -5.44 -19.38 -19.46
C ALA A 131 -6.29 -19.82 -18.24
N ASN A 132 -6.10 -19.20 -17.08
CA ASN A 132 -6.75 -19.58 -15.83
C ASN A 132 -7.81 -18.59 -15.41
N THR A 133 -8.82 -19.08 -14.67
CA THR A 133 -9.84 -18.23 -14.04
C THR A 133 -9.83 -18.49 -12.53
N ILE A 134 -9.66 -17.44 -11.75
CA ILE A 134 -9.72 -17.48 -10.28
C ILE A 134 -11.11 -17.00 -9.87
N THR A 135 -11.90 -17.88 -9.27
CA THR A 135 -13.23 -17.55 -8.72
C THR A 135 -13.11 -17.09 -7.26
N ASN A 136 -14.07 -16.27 -6.79
CA ASN A 136 -14.03 -15.67 -5.45
C ASN A 136 -12.65 -15.04 -5.18
N ALA A 137 -12.23 -14.17 -6.09
CA ALA A 137 -10.90 -13.59 -6.08
C ALA A 137 -10.82 -12.30 -5.28
N ALA A 138 -9.71 -12.11 -4.57
CA ALA A 138 -9.24 -10.79 -4.17
C ALA A 138 -8.32 -10.26 -5.29
N HIS A 139 -8.66 -9.10 -5.82
CA HIS A 139 -7.90 -8.38 -6.83
C HIS A 139 -7.33 -7.11 -6.19
N PHE A 140 -6.01 -7.13 -5.93
CA PHE A 140 -5.31 -6.08 -5.18
C PHE A 140 -4.37 -5.33 -6.09
N ILE A 141 -4.55 -4.01 -6.16
CA ILE A 141 -3.76 -3.10 -7.01
C ILE A 141 -3.15 -2.01 -6.15
N CYS A 142 -1.86 -1.73 -6.38
CA CYS A 142 -1.17 -0.56 -5.84
C CYS A 142 -0.66 0.31 -6.98
N ASN A 143 -1.00 1.60 -6.95
CA ASN A 143 -0.40 2.60 -7.83
C ASN A 143 0.69 3.37 -7.10
N TYR A 144 1.71 3.78 -7.83
CA TYR A 144 2.93 4.39 -7.33
C TYR A 144 3.21 5.71 -8.02
N GLY A 145 3.68 6.70 -7.28
CA GLY A 145 4.02 8.02 -7.80
C GLY A 145 5.36 8.56 -7.24
N PRO A 146 6.22 9.05 -8.13
CA PRO A 146 6.30 8.84 -9.58
C PRO A 146 6.39 7.35 -9.95
N ALA A 147 6.18 7.03 -11.22
CA ALA A 147 6.40 5.68 -11.74
C ALA A 147 7.84 5.21 -11.50
N GLY A 148 8.00 3.90 -11.35
CA GLY A 148 9.28 3.22 -11.46
C GLY A 148 9.43 2.47 -12.77
N ASN A 149 10.32 1.50 -12.79
CA ASN A 149 10.53 0.55 -13.89
C ASN A 149 10.89 1.19 -15.24
N TYR A 150 11.57 2.34 -15.22
CA TYR A 150 12.07 2.94 -16.45
C TYR A 150 13.12 2.04 -17.09
N ARG A 151 12.90 1.73 -18.37
CA ARG A 151 13.77 0.85 -19.14
C ARG A 151 15.23 1.37 -19.13
N GLY A 152 16.14 0.50 -18.75
CA GLY A 152 17.59 0.82 -18.71
C GLY A 152 18.04 1.56 -17.46
N SER A 153 17.15 1.84 -16.51
CA SER A 153 17.47 2.46 -15.22
C SER A 153 17.58 1.42 -14.11
N TRP A 154 18.38 1.73 -13.08
CA TRP A 154 18.39 0.92 -11.85
C TRP A 154 17.26 1.34 -10.92
N PRO A 155 16.65 0.40 -10.20
CA PRO A 155 15.60 0.73 -9.24
C PRO A 155 16.14 1.54 -8.05
N TYR A 156 17.44 1.40 -7.75
CA TYR A 156 18.14 2.14 -6.68
C TYR A 156 19.64 2.13 -6.94
N ASN A 157 20.39 3.00 -6.26
CA ASN A 157 21.86 2.95 -6.25
C ASN A 157 22.34 2.13 -5.04
N LYS A 158 23.38 1.30 -5.26
CA LYS A 158 24.06 0.59 -4.17
C LYS A 158 25.00 1.51 -3.42
N GLY A 159 25.02 1.41 -2.10
CA GLY A 159 25.93 2.16 -1.24
C GLY A 159 25.41 2.26 0.18
N SER A 160 26.15 2.98 1.02
CA SER A 160 25.73 3.16 2.42
C SER A 160 24.39 3.91 2.48
N THR A 161 23.50 3.48 3.35
CA THR A 161 22.15 4.01 3.51
C THR A 161 22.17 5.54 3.70
N CYS A 162 21.24 6.23 3.07
CA CYS A 162 21.04 7.67 3.14
C CYS A 162 22.18 8.55 2.61
N THR A 163 23.27 8.00 2.08
CA THR A 163 24.40 8.82 1.60
C THR A 163 24.08 9.67 0.41
N ALA A 164 23.01 9.36 -0.33
CA ALA A 164 22.56 10.11 -1.51
C ALA A 164 21.17 10.72 -1.33
N CYS A 165 20.69 10.91 -0.10
CA CYS A 165 19.47 11.67 0.16
C CYS A 165 19.62 13.11 -0.37
N SER A 166 18.51 13.67 -0.86
CA SER A 166 18.48 15.08 -1.27
C SER A 166 18.83 16.02 -0.10
N PRO A 167 19.38 17.20 -0.35
CA PRO A 167 19.83 18.12 0.72
C PRO A 167 18.72 18.49 1.72
N ASN A 168 17.45 18.44 1.32
CA ASN A 168 16.29 18.75 2.17
C ASN A 168 15.70 17.51 2.85
N ASP A 169 16.24 16.33 2.60
CA ASP A 169 15.78 15.09 3.18
C ASP A 169 16.56 14.77 4.47
N LYS A 170 15.89 14.10 5.40
CA LYS A 170 16.50 13.56 6.61
C LYS A 170 16.53 12.04 6.51
N CYS A 171 17.60 11.43 7.00
CA CYS A 171 17.68 9.98 7.13
C CYS A 171 16.85 9.53 8.35
N LEU A 172 15.72 8.88 8.10
CA LEU A 172 14.86 8.28 9.13
C LEU A 172 14.63 6.81 8.78
N ASP A 173 14.92 5.92 9.71
CA ASP A 173 14.77 4.46 9.54
C ASP A 173 15.40 3.94 8.24
N ASN A 174 16.58 4.44 7.92
CA ASN A 174 17.31 4.12 6.68
C ASN A 174 16.64 4.60 5.37
N LEU A 175 15.70 5.53 5.46
CA LEU A 175 15.01 6.12 4.31
C LEU A 175 15.21 7.64 4.26
N CYS A 176 15.23 8.20 3.06
CA CYS A 176 15.23 9.64 2.84
C CYS A 176 13.82 10.21 3.06
N ALA A 177 13.59 10.87 4.17
CA ALA A 177 12.32 11.47 4.53
C ALA A 177 12.33 12.98 4.32
N ASN A 178 11.27 13.51 3.74
CA ASN A 178 11.07 14.94 3.51
C ASN A 178 9.71 15.38 4.02
N PRO A 179 9.64 16.27 5.03
CA PRO A 179 8.36 16.66 5.64
C PRO A 179 7.35 17.28 4.66
N GLN A 180 7.79 17.98 3.62
CA GLN A 180 6.91 18.58 2.62
C GLN A 180 6.43 17.55 1.60
N ARG A 181 7.35 16.74 1.06
CA ARG A 181 7.06 15.67 0.09
C ARG A 181 6.20 14.57 0.70
N ASP A 182 6.48 14.20 1.94
CA ASP A 182 5.95 13.01 2.58
C ASP A 182 4.65 13.28 3.35
N GLN A 183 4.07 14.50 3.23
CA GLN A 183 2.78 14.81 3.81
C GLN A 183 1.71 13.82 3.36
N THR A 184 0.99 13.27 4.33
CA THR A 184 -0.12 12.35 4.08
C THR A 184 -1.43 13.11 4.17
N THR A 185 -2.18 13.17 3.10
CA THR A 185 -3.53 13.73 3.11
C THR A 185 -4.47 12.72 3.77
N ARG A 186 -4.95 13.01 4.98
CA ARG A 186 -5.82 12.11 5.76
C ARG A 186 -7.29 12.15 5.29
N TYR A 187 -7.56 12.01 4.01
CA TYR A 187 -8.94 11.95 3.50
C TYR A 187 -9.34 10.53 3.10
N TYR A 188 -9.65 9.70 4.10
CA TYR A 188 -10.22 8.36 3.88
C TYR A 188 -11.52 8.39 3.06
N SER A 189 -12.28 9.48 3.12
CA SER A 189 -13.53 9.63 2.39
C SER A 189 -13.39 9.70 0.88
N ILE A 190 -12.25 10.16 0.35
CA ILE A 190 -11.98 10.19 -1.09
C ILE A 190 -11.72 8.77 -1.60
N VAL A 191 -11.02 7.95 -0.81
CA VAL A 191 -10.67 6.56 -1.17
C VAL A 191 -11.87 5.62 -1.04
N TYR A 192 -12.73 5.86 -0.05
CA TYR A 192 -13.92 5.08 0.25
C TYR A 192 -15.14 6.00 0.39
N PRO A 193 -15.62 6.60 -0.73
CA PRO A 193 -16.74 7.56 -0.67
C PRO A 193 -18.03 6.94 -0.15
N ASP A 194 -18.19 5.62 -0.27
CA ASP A 194 -19.34 4.86 0.21
C ASP A 194 -19.20 4.41 1.68
N TRP A 195 -18.04 4.60 2.27
CA TRP A 195 -17.86 4.35 3.70
C TRP A 195 -18.31 5.59 4.46
N PRO A 196 -19.30 5.46 5.35
CA PRO A 196 -19.62 6.57 6.21
C PRO A 196 -18.35 6.98 6.94
N ILE A 197 -18.01 8.27 6.84
CA ILE A 197 -16.96 8.85 7.69
C ILE A 197 -17.52 8.75 9.09
N TYR A 198 -17.26 7.66 9.76
CA TYR A 198 -17.34 7.65 11.19
C TYR A 198 -16.22 8.60 11.65
N SER A 199 -16.51 9.90 11.63
CA SER A 199 -15.84 10.79 12.55
C SER A 199 -15.92 10.01 13.85
N ARG A 200 -14.77 9.61 14.36
CA ARG A 200 -14.67 8.88 15.63
C ARG A 200 -15.31 9.82 16.65
N ASN A 201 -16.62 9.73 16.76
CA ASN A 201 -17.36 10.53 17.69
C ASN A 201 -16.95 9.99 19.05
N ILE A 202 -15.96 10.67 19.65
CA ILE A 202 -15.40 10.32 20.96
C ILE A 202 -16.56 10.21 21.97
N TYR A 203 -17.63 10.96 21.77
CA TYR A 203 -18.84 10.89 22.55
C TYR A 203 -19.61 9.60 22.34
N LEU A 204 -19.74 9.13 21.09
CA LEU A 204 -20.41 7.85 20.78
C LEU A 204 -19.61 6.65 21.30
N SER A 205 -18.30 6.65 21.15
CA SER A 205 -17.44 5.58 21.69
C SER A 205 -17.46 5.57 23.22
N ARG A 206 -17.46 6.73 23.87
CA ARG A 206 -17.62 6.84 25.32
C ARG A 206 -19.02 6.42 25.77
N PHE A 207 -20.05 6.78 25.02
CA PHE A 207 -21.42 6.34 25.30
C PHE A 207 -21.56 4.82 25.21
N LEU A 208 -21.00 4.17 24.19
CA LEU A 208 -21.03 2.72 24.04
C LEU A 208 -20.19 1.97 25.08
N ILE A 209 -19.18 2.61 25.67
CA ILE A 209 -18.38 1.99 26.76
C ILE A 209 -19.06 2.17 28.11
N VAL A 210 -19.71 3.30 28.36
CA VAL A 210 -20.27 3.66 29.69
C VAL A 210 -21.74 3.23 29.80
N SER A 211 -22.52 3.26 28.71
CA SER A 211 -23.96 2.97 28.76
C SER A 211 -24.31 1.56 29.23
N PRO A 212 -23.62 0.46 28.79
CA PRO A 212 -23.95 -0.88 29.26
C PRO A 212 -23.80 -1.05 30.80
N PRO A 213 -22.70 -0.65 31.44
CA PRO A 213 -22.59 -0.77 32.90
C PRO A 213 -23.58 0.10 33.65
N VAL A 214 -23.94 1.28 33.13
CA VAL A 214 -24.97 2.15 33.74
C VAL A 214 -26.36 1.50 33.64
N ILE A 215 -26.71 0.93 32.49
CA ILE A 215 -27.97 0.22 32.31
C ILE A 215 -28.07 -0.98 33.26
N ILE A 216 -26.98 -1.76 33.37
CA ILE A 216 -26.90 -2.90 34.30
C ILE A 216 -27.07 -2.41 35.76
N LEU A 217 -26.42 -1.33 36.13
CA LEU A 217 -26.52 -0.77 37.48
C LEU A 217 -27.99 -0.33 37.82
N ILE A 218 -28.64 0.36 36.88
CA ILE A 218 -30.06 0.77 37.00
C ILE A 218 -30.95 -0.44 37.13
N ALA A 219 -30.74 -1.47 36.31
CA ALA A 219 -31.52 -2.72 36.39
C ALA A 219 -31.36 -3.41 37.75
N LEU A 220 -30.12 -3.48 38.27
CA LEU A 220 -29.88 -4.07 39.59
C LEU A 220 -30.53 -3.27 40.71
N ILE A 221 -30.48 -1.93 40.67
CA ILE A 221 -31.14 -1.07 41.66
C ILE A 221 -32.65 -1.25 41.62
N THR A 222 -33.25 -1.32 40.42
CA THR A 222 -34.70 -1.54 40.28
C THR A 222 -35.15 -2.90 40.83
N ILE A 223 -34.34 -3.95 40.63
CA ILE A 223 -34.61 -5.29 41.20
C ILE A 223 -34.51 -5.26 42.73
N LEU A 224 -33.49 -4.60 43.28
CA LEU A 224 -33.31 -4.51 44.73
C LEU A 224 -34.40 -3.70 45.42
N VAL A 225 -34.92 -2.63 44.77
CA VAL A 225 -36.04 -1.82 45.28
C VAL A 225 -37.35 -2.60 45.21
N LYS A 226 -37.54 -3.44 44.19
CA LYS A 226 -38.79 -4.23 44.04
C LYS A 226 -38.88 -5.45 44.98
N HIS A 227 -37.75 -5.88 45.52
CA HIS A 227 -37.66 -7.01 46.47
C HIS A 227 -37.48 -6.58 47.94
N ARG A 228 -37.57 -5.27 48.22
CA ARG A 228 -37.75 -4.72 49.57
C ARG A 228 -39.22 -4.39 49.82
#